data_069a590baea116f66ea5a7b91ade6244
#
_entry.id   069a590baea116f66ea5a7b91ade6244
#
_cell.length_a   1.000
_cell.length_b   1.000
_cell.length_c   1.000
_cell.angle_alpha   90.00
_cell.angle_beta   90.00
_cell.angle_gamma   90.00
#
_symmetry.space_group_name_H-M   'P 1'
#
loop_
_entity.id
_entity.type
_entity.pdbx_description
1 polymer ?
#
loop_
_entity_poly.entity_id
_entity_poly.type
_entity_poly.pdbx_seq_one_letter_code
_entity_poly.pdbx_strand_id
1 'polypeptide(L)'
;QLKNLPQILDEQLLSAASEMYLAKAMALSDSSECKISRFTKHKASDEQKAIQNKYDDCLDQQLSLLDKSIRYSYAYLFSTKRQPTDRIFDNRQVQIRDFYNQAIAKMVSIYDLRYPKKNVVEPQIHIGKSVYSIDFEFHRQLTGQKLEKLISSYNLNFSGLKTINRRDGFGSEFVAVFPSSEKEDINEYILDPLNYSYKNGVNPNIHHARYLAATIVAEPKKAKTVEEIINDPEFVIRVYDPYRTDNINVAGKQYPLAANFSAPYGLWLAENNLGVAAYLSLIDRDQHLTMPHLYMLEPYNPNKKIIVLVHGLASSPEAWIALTNDVMGDTVLRDNYQ
;
A
#
# COMPACT_ATOMS: atom_id res chain seq x y z
N GLN A 1 -32.14 6.54 11.42
CA GLN A 1 -33.44 6.02 10.94
C GLN A 1 -33.46 4.48 10.95
N LEU A 2 -32.40 3.78 10.54
CA LEU A 2 -32.37 2.31 10.51
C LEU A 2 -32.42 1.65 11.90
N LYS A 3 -31.91 2.31 12.95
CA LYS A 3 -31.97 1.82 14.34
C LYS A 3 -33.40 1.63 14.90
N ASN A 4 -34.40 2.23 14.27
CA ASN A 4 -35.79 2.20 14.72
C ASN A 4 -36.65 1.17 13.99
N LEU A 5 -36.07 0.32 13.14
CA LEU A 5 -36.79 -0.74 12.43
C LEU A 5 -36.74 -2.04 13.27
N PRO A 6 -37.86 -2.51 13.83
CA PRO A 6 -37.88 -3.56 14.85
C PRO A 6 -37.50 -4.96 14.39
N GLN A 7 -37.14 -5.16 13.12
CA GLN A 7 -36.86 -6.48 12.55
C GLN A 7 -35.51 -6.60 11.86
N ILE A 8 -34.66 -5.55 11.90
CA ILE A 8 -33.34 -5.62 11.27
C ILE A 8 -32.33 -6.14 12.28
N LEU A 9 -31.72 -7.30 11.98
CA LEU A 9 -30.63 -7.86 12.75
C LEU A 9 -29.42 -6.90 12.72
N ASP A 10 -28.66 -6.83 13.83
CA ASP A 10 -27.46 -5.98 13.93
C ASP A 10 -26.50 -6.19 12.77
N GLU A 11 -26.32 -7.44 12.33
CA GLU A 11 -25.45 -7.78 11.19
C GLU A 11 -25.93 -7.14 9.88
N GLN A 12 -27.25 -7.14 9.62
CA GLN A 12 -27.80 -6.50 8.42
C GLN A 12 -27.62 -5.00 8.47
N LEU A 13 -27.84 -4.38 9.63
CA LEU A 13 -27.63 -2.95 9.82
C LEU A 13 -26.17 -2.56 9.60
N LEU A 14 -25.23 -3.27 10.24
CA LEU A 14 -23.80 -3.00 10.15
C LEU A 14 -23.27 -3.17 8.73
N SER A 15 -23.67 -4.26 8.05
CA SER A 15 -23.24 -4.52 6.68
C SER A 15 -23.81 -3.50 5.70
N ALA A 16 -25.08 -3.11 5.83
CA ALA A 16 -25.70 -2.10 4.98
C ALA A 16 -25.08 -0.71 5.21
N ALA A 17 -24.80 -0.36 6.46
CA ALA A 17 -24.17 0.91 6.80
C ALA A 17 -22.73 1.01 6.26
N SER A 18 -21.94 -0.05 6.38
CA SER A 18 -20.57 -0.07 5.85
C SER A 18 -20.55 0.15 4.33
N GLU A 19 -21.41 -0.55 3.60
CA GLU A 19 -21.56 -0.40 2.16
C GLU A 19 -22.05 0.99 1.76
N MET A 20 -23.06 1.51 2.43
CA MET A 20 -23.61 2.84 2.17
C MET A 20 -22.56 3.94 2.35
N TYR A 21 -21.75 3.90 3.42
CA TYR A 21 -20.73 4.89 3.66
C TYR A 21 -19.60 4.80 2.64
N LEU A 22 -19.17 3.60 2.26
CA LEU A 22 -18.19 3.40 1.20
C LEU A 22 -18.71 3.93 -0.14
N ALA A 23 -19.94 3.54 -0.53
CA ALA A 23 -20.55 3.97 -1.78
C ALA A 23 -20.69 5.51 -1.85
N LYS A 24 -21.07 6.17 -0.75
CA LYS A 24 -21.11 7.63 -0.68
C LYS A 24 -19.74 8.27 -0.84
N ALA A 25 -18.70 7.72 -0.21
CA ALA A 25 -17.34 8.21 -0.36
C ALA A 25 -16.86 8.08 -1.80
N MET A 26 -17.15 6.95 -2.46
CA MET A 26 -16.81 6.73 -3.87
C MET A 26 -17.59 7.67 -4.81
N ALA A 27 -18.88 7.89 -4.58
CA ALA A 27 -19.67 8.82 -5.36
C ALA A 27 -19.17 10.27 -5.27
N LEU A 28 -18.67 10.69 -4.09
CA LEU A 28 -18.02 11.99 -3.94
C LEU A 28 -16.73 12.09 -4.75
N SER A 29 -15.92 11.03 -4.85
CA SER A 29 -14.71 11.01 -5.67
C SER A 29 -14.99 11.32 -7.15
N ASP A 30 -16.18 10.94 -7.63
CA ASP A 30 -16.59 11.18 -9.02
C ASP A 30 -17.23 12.55 -9.23
N SER A 31 -17.58 13.26 -8.16
CA SER A 31 -18.19 14.59 -8.21
C SER A 31 -17.22 15.64 -8.73
N SER A 32 -17.77 16.74 -9.29
CA SER A 32 -16.99 17.87 -9.75
C SER A 32 -16.31 18.63 -8.62
N GLU A 33 -16.84 18.56 -7.41
CA GLU A 33 -16.32 19.23 -6.22
C GLU A 33 -15.02 18.60 -5.74
N CYS A 34 -14.85 17.29 -5.95
CA CYS A 34 -13.64 16.54 -5.63
C CYS A 34 -12.63 16.47 -6.79
N LYS A 35 -12.74 17.34 -7.79
CA LYS A 35 -11.82 17.40 -8.94
C LYS A 35 -11.28 18.81 -9.11
N ILE A 36 -9.95 18.94 -9.11
CA ILE A 36 -9.29 20.19 -9.48
C ILE A 36 -8.97 20.16 -10.98
N SER A 37 -9.51 21.14 -11.72
CA SER A 37 -9.17 21.32 -13.12
C SER A 37 -7.73 21.83 -13.28
N ARG A 38 -7.02 21.37 -14.31
CA ARG A 38 -5.70 21.89 -14.69
C ARG A 38 -5.71 23.39 -14.98
N PHE A 39 -6.84 23.94 -15.38
CA PHE A 39 -7.03 25.37 -15.67
C PHE A 39 -7.13 26.24 -14.41
N THR A 40 -7.24 25.65 -13.21
CA THR A 40 -7.31 26.41 -11.96
C THR A 40 -6.05 27.26 -11.71
N LYS A 41 -4.90 26.84 -12.23
CA LYS A 41 -3.61 27.55 -12.10
C LYS A 41 -3.59 28.93 -12.79
N HIS A 42 -4.53 29.21 -13.69
CA HIS A 42 -4.63 30.46 -14.46
C HIS A 42 -5.69 31.43 -13.94
N LYS A 43 -6.33 31.09 -12.80
CA LYS A 43 -7.36 31.92 -12.19
C LYS A 43 -6.77 32.93 -11.19
N ALA A 44 -7.57 33.96 -10.83
CA ALA A 44 -7.20 34.91 -9.80
C ALA A 44 -6.95 34.22 -8.45
N SER A 45 -6.06 34.76 -7.62
CA SER A 45 -5.61 34.15 -6.34
C SER A 45 -6.77 33.77 -5.41
N ASP A 46 -7.78 34.63 -5.30
CA ASP A 46 -8.93 34.39 -4.41
C ASP A 46 -9.85 33.30 -4.96
N GLU A 47 -10.01 33.22 -6.28
CA GLU A 47 -10.77 32.16 -6.95
C GLU A 47 -10.05 30.81 -6.83
N GLN A 48 -8.72 30.79 -6.93
CA GLN A 48 -7.92 29.59 -6.67
C GLN A 48 -8.09 29.08 -5.25
N LYS A 49 -8.06 29.97 -4.25
CA LYS A 49 -8.28 29.61 -2.85
C LYS A 49 -9.68 29.04 -2.62
N ALA A 50 -10.71 29.66 -3.21
CA ALA A 50 -12.07 29.16 -3.07
C ALA A 50 -12.26 27.77 -3.67
N ILE A 51 -11.65 27.47 -4.81
CA ILE A 51 -11.66 26.15 -5.44
C ILE A 51 -10.90 25.15 -4.58
N GLN A 52 -9.72 25.52 -4.05
CA GLN A 52 -8.94 24.66 -3.17
C GLN A 52 -9.71 24.32 -1.90
N ASN A 53 -10.35 25.28 -1.26
CA ASN A 53 -11.17 25.05 -0.06
C ASN A 53 -12.30 24.06 -0.32
N LYS A 54 -13.03 24.19 -1.44
CA LYS A 54 -14.09 23.25 -1.82
C LYS A 54 -13.55 21.84 -2.04
N TYR A 55 -12.40 21.73 -2.68
CA TYR A 55 -11.72 20.47 -2.89
C TYR A 55 -11.32 19.83 -1.56
N ASP A 56 -10.72 20.62 -0.67
CA ASP A 56 -10.30 20.20 0.66
C ASP A 56 -11.49 19.75 1.52
N ASP A 57 -12.59 20.50 1.50
CA ASP A 57 -13.85 20.12 2.19
C ASP A 57 -14.41 18.80 1.64
N CYS A 58 -14.32 18.59 0.34
CA CYS A 58 -14.75 17.33 -0.27
C CYS A 58 -13.88 16.14 0.18
N LEU A 59 -12.56 16.31 0.23
CA LEU A 59 -11.65 15.27 0.74
C LEU A 59 -11.91 14.97 2.21
N ASP A 60 -12.15 15.99 3.04
CA ASP A 60 -12.49 15.83 4.47
C ASP A 60 -13.83 15.07 4.65
N GLN A 61 -14.82 15.34 3.80
CA GLN A 61 -16.07 14.58 3.79
C GLN A 61 -15.86 13.12 3.40
N GLN A 62 -15.05 12.86 2.36
CA GLN A 62 -14.71 11.48 1.96
C GLN A 62 -14.00 10.74 3.09
N LEU A 63 -13.00 11.35 3.74
CA LEU A 63 -12.29 10.76 4.88
C LEU A 63 -13.26 10.40 6.00
N SER A 64 -14.21 11.29 6.34
CA SER A 64 -15.22 11.04 7.36
C SER A 64 -16.16 9.88 7.01
N LEU A 65 -16.54 9.73 5.74
CA LEU A 65 -17.36 8.61 5.28
C LEU A 65 -16.59 7.28 5.30
N LEU A 66 -15.31 7.31 4.92
CA LEU A 66 -14.44 6.12 4.95
C LEU A 66 -14.17 5.67 6.39
N ASP A 67 -13.93 6.59 7.33
CA ASP A 67 -13.84 6.28 8.75
C ASP A 67 -15.08 5.53 9.25
N LYS A 68 -16.28 6.00 8.88
CA LYS A 68 -17.53 5.31 9.23
C LYS A 68 -17.61 3.93 8.57
N SER A 69 -17.27 3.81 7.29
CA SER A 69 -17.27 2.51 6.61
C SER A 69 -16.35 1.50 7.30
N ILE A 70 -15.14 1.91 7.69
CA ILE A 70 -14.18 1.06 8.43
C ILE A 70 -14.78 0.61 9.76
N ARG A 71 -15.40 1.50 10.54
CA ARG A 71 -16.00 1.18 11.83
C ARG A 71 -17.13 0.18 11.73
N TYR A 72 -18.05 0.41 10.80
CA TYR A 72 -19.20 -0.48 10.59
C TYR A 72 -18.77 -1.84 10.03
N SER A 73 -17.79 -1.86 9.12
CA SER A 73 -17.21 -3.12 8.60
C SER A 73 -16.51 -3.90 9.70
N TYR A 74 -15.68 -3.22 10.52
CA TYR A 74 -14.99 -3.85 11.64
C TYR A 74 -15.96 -4.43 12.66
N ALA A 75 -17.00 -3.65 13.04
CA ALA A 75 -18.03 -4.10 13.98
C ALA A 75 -18.78 -5.33 13.45
N TYR A 76 -19.13 -5.34 12.15
CA TYR A 76 -19.73 -6.50 11.50
C TYR A 76 -18.84 -7.74 11.57
N LEU A 77 -17.56 -7.57 11.20
CA LEU A 77 -16.64 -8.69 11.07
C LEU A 77 -16.25 -9.29 12.43
N PHE A 78 -16.02 -8.47 13.44
CA PHE A 78 -15.33 -8.91 14.65
C PHE A 78 -16.14 -8.76 15.95
N SER A 79 -17.29 -8.09 15.94
CA SER A 79 -18.04 -7.79 17.17
C SER A 79 -19.50 -8.17 17.16
N THR A 80 -19.96 -8.85 16.09
CA THR A 80 -21.29 -9.46 16.04
C THR A 80 -21.30 -10.84 16.72
N LYS A 81 -22.51 -11.38 16.95
CA LYS A 81 -22.66 -12.69 17.61
C LYS A 81 -21.99 -13.82 16.82
N ARG A 82 -22.21 -13.83 15.50
CA ARG A 82 -21.52 -14.77 14.61
C ARG A 82 -20.11 -14.28 14.31
N GLN A 83 -19.16 -15.17 14.46
CA GLN A 83 -17.76 -14.85 14.11
C GLN A 83 -17.52 -15.07 12.61
N PRO A 84 -16.45 -14.51 12.02
CA PRO A 84 -16.10 -14.74 10.63
C PRO A 84 -15.98 -16.21 10.25
N THR A 85 -15.50 -17.06 11.16
CA THR A 85 -15.43 -18.51 10.95
C THR A 85 -16.79 -19.17 10.80
N ASP A 86 -17.83 -18.60 11.42
CA ASP A 86 -19.20 -19.11 11.37
C ASP A 86 -19.90 -18.73 10.05
N ARG A 87 -19.31 -17.83 9.31
CA ARG A 87 -19.79 -17.23 8.06
C ARG A 87 -18.87 -17.46 6.87
N ILE A 88 -17.99 -18.46 6.93
CA ILE A 88 -16.93 -18.68 5.91
C ILE A 88 -17.50 -18.88 4.49
N PHE A 89 -18.73 -19.39 4.39
CA PHE A 89 -19.45 -19.57 3.12
C PHE A 89 -20.46 -18.45 2.84
N ASP A 90 -20.50 -17.40 3.66
CA ASP A 90 -21.40 -16.29 3.49
C ASP A 90 -20.76 -15.24 2.56
N ASN A 91 -21.30 -15.12 1.34
CA ASN A 91 -20.85 -14.13 0.36
C ASN A 91 -20.87 -12.69 0.93
N ARG A 92 -21.79 -12.39 1.84
CA ARG A 92 -21.89 -11.07 2.45
C ARG A 92 -20.66 -10.76 3.32
N GLN A 93 -20.15 -11.75 4.04
CA GLN A 93 -18.92 -11.58 4.81
C GLN A 93 -17.71 -11.24 3.92
N VAL A 94 -17.57 -11.94 2.79
CA VAL A 94 -16.49 -11.67 1.82
C VAL A 94 -16.61 -10.24 1.31
N GLN A 95 -17.81 -9.79 0.92
CA GLN A 95 -18.05 -8.43 0.49
C GLN A 95 -17.70 -7.39 1.56
N ILE A 96 -18.09 -7.62 2.82
CA ILE A 96 -17.79 -6.67 3.90
C ILE A 96 -16.29 -6.63 4.21
N ARG A 97 -15.60 -7.76 4.15
CA ARG A 97 -14.13 -7.81 4.23
C ARG A 97 -13.49 -6.96 3.12
N ASP A 98 -13.97 -7.11 1.90
CA ASP A 98 -13.46 -6.36 0.76
C ASP A 98 -13.78 -4.86 0.90
N PHE A 99 -14.95 -4.49 1.40
CA PHE A 99 -15.28 -3.09 1.70
C PHE A 99 -14.40 -2.50 2.80
N TYR A 100 -14.10 -3.27 3.85
CA TYR A 100 -13.17 -2.88 4.90
C TYR A 100 -11.76 -2.61 4.33
N ASN A 101 -11.23 -3.55 3.55
CA ASN A 101 -9.92 -3.41 2.91
C ASN A 101 -9.88 -2.21 1.95
N GLN A 102 -10.92 -2.02 1.14
CA GLN A 102 -11.05 -0.91 0.20
C GLN A 102 -11.18 0.44 0.92
N ALA A 103 -11.93 0.51 2.00
CA ALA A 103 -12.10 1.74 2.76
C ALA A 103 -10.77 2.21 3.37
N ILE A 104 -9.95 1.30 3.90
CA ILE A 104 -8.60 1.61 4.39
C ILE A 104 -7.71 2.10 3.24
N ALA A 105 -7.70 1.40 2.10
CA ALA A 105 -6.92 1.79 0.93
C ALA A 105 -7.24 3.23 0.48
N LYS A 106 -8.52 3.54 0.37
CA LYS A 106 -9.01 4.87 -0.02
C LYS A 106 -8.73 5.93 1.04
N MET A 107 -8.90 5.60 2.32
CA MET A 107 -8.62 6.53 3.41
C MET A 107 -7.17 7.01 3.39
N VAL A 108 -6.20 6.10 3.28
CA VAL A 108 -4.79 6.44 3.21
C VAL A 108 -4.49 7.28 1.96
N SER A 109 -4.99 6.86 0.79
CA SER A 109 -4.75 7.59 -0.47
C SER A 109 -5.35 8.99 -0.46
N ILE A 110 -6.55 9.17 0.09
CA ILE A 110 -7.22 10.48 0.17
C ILE A 110 -6.56 11.36 1.23
N TYR A 111 -6.07 10.77 2.34
CA TYR A 111 -5.32 11.50 3.35
C TYR A 111 -4.03 12.11 2.77
N ASP A 112 -3.29 11.37 1.95
CA ASP A 112 -2.11 11.86 1.25
C ASP A 112 -2.44 13.01 0.28
N LEU A 113 -3.58 12.92 -0.42
CA LEU A 113 -4.05 14.00 -1.30
C LEU A 113 -4.42 15.26 -0.50
N ARG A 114 -5.04 15.08 0.65
CA ARG A 114 -5.49 16.19 1.52
C ARG A 114 -4.33 16.87 2.23
N TYR A 115 -3.33 16.11 2.61
CA TYR A 115 -2.17 16.57 3.39
C TYR A 115 -0.83 16.19 2.75
N PRO A 116 -0.53 16.67 1.54
CA PRO A 116 0.62 16.21 0.74
C PRO A 116 1.99 16.48 1.38
N LYS A 117 2.05 17.35 2.41
CA LYS A 117 3.27 17.63 3.18
C LYS A 117 3.37 16.84 4.49
N LYS A 118 2.29 16.18 4.88
CA LYS A 118 2.23 15.30 6.04
C LYS A 118 2.32 13.89 5.51
N ASN A 119 3.49 13.29 5.59
CA ASN A 119 3.62 11.88 5.25
C ASN A 119 2.71 11.07 6.17
N VAL A 120 2.08 10.00 5.64
CA VAL A 120 1.33 8.99 6.41
C VAL A 120 2.19 8.32 7.51
N VAL A 121 3.42 8.74 7.63
CA VAL A 121 4.44 8.33 8.61
C VAL A 121 4.35 9.15 9.92
N GLU A 122 3.48 10.14 9.99
CA GLU A 122 3.19 10.80 11.28
C GLU A 122 2.62 9.75 12.24
N PRO A 123 3.04 9.78 13.52
CA PRO A 123 2.60 8.79 14.51
C PRO A 123 1.08 8.79 14.73
N GLN A 124 0.40 9.81 14.27
CA GLN A 124 -1.06 9.97 14.36
C GLN A 124 -1.60 10.73 13.16
N ILE A 125 -2.75 10.27 12.65
CA ILE A 125 -3.55 10.99 11.66
C ILE A 125 -4.91 11.35 12.25
N HIS A 126 -5.43 12.53 11.89
CA HIS A 126 -6.71 13.03 12.37
C HIS A 126 -7.73 13.08 11.23
N ILE A 127 -8.89 12.47 11.45
CA ILE A 127 -10.01 12.46 10.50
C ILE A 127 -11.25 12.92 11.25
N GLY A 128 -11.61 14.19 11.11
CA GLY A 128 -12.67 14.79 11.89
C GLY A 128 -12.39 14.70 13.39
N LYS A 129 -13.22 13.95 14.12
CA LYS A 129 -13.06 13.69 15.55
C LYS A 129 -12.24 12.43 15.85
N SER A 130 -11.94 11.64 14.83
CA SER A 130 -11.25 10.37 14.96
C SER A 130 -9.74 10.55 14.91
N VAL A 131 -9.04 9.81 15.77
CA VAL A 131 -7.59 9.78 15.85
C VAL A 131 -7.12 8.37 15.54
N TYR A 132 -6.29 8.23 14.52
CA TYR A 132 -5.64 6.98 14.15
C TYR A 132 -4.15 7.06 14.52
N SER A 133 -3.72 6.29 15.51
CA SER A 133 -2.29 6.09 15.78
C SER A 133 -1.73 5.07 14.81
N ILE A 134 -0.49 5.28 14.33
CA ILE A 134 0.17 4.37 13.38
C ILE A 134 1.22 3.56 14.12
N ASP A 135 1.14 2.23 13.97
CA ASP A 135 2.01 1.26 14.63
C ASP A 135 2.74 0.42 13.59
N PHE A 136 4.08 0.57 13.53
CA PHE A 136 4.98 -0.17 12.66
C PHE A 136 5.67 -1.36 13.35
N GLU A 137 5.33 -1.69 14.59
CA GLU A 137 6.00 -2.74 15.35
C GLU A 137 5.99 -4.09 14.62
N PHE A 138 4.92 -4.36 13.89
CA PHE A 138 4.75 -5.61 13.12
C PHE A 138 5.45 -5.63 11.77
N HIS A 139 6.14 -4.55 11.40
CA HIS A 139 6.94 -4.45 10.19
C HIS A 139 8.35 -3.95 10.49
N ARG A 140 9.22 -4.85 10.92
CA ARG A 140 10.56 -4.51 11.41
C ARG A 140 11.40 -3.66 10.46
N GLN A 141 11.26 -3.89 9.16
CA GLN A 141 11.99 -3.15 8.12
C GLN A 141 11.51 -1.69 7.98
N LEU A 142 10.30 -1.37 8.44
CA LEU A 142 9.75 -0.02 8.40
C LEU A 142 9.91 0.71 9.73
N THR A 143 10.13 -0.02 10.83
CA THR A 143 10.27 0.58 12.16
C THR A 143 11.47 1.53 12.23
N GLY A 144 11.21 2.78 12.56
CA GLY A 144 12.24 3.82 12.67
C GLY A 144 12.80 4.31 11.32
N GLN A 145 12.26 3.83 10.20
CA GLN A 145 12.67 4.27 8.86
C GLN A 145 11.84 5.47 8.40
N LYS A 146 12.48 6.35 7.63
CA LYS A 146 11.79 7.43 6.94
C LYS A 146 11.20 6.89 5.64
N LEU A 147 9.88 6.90 5.52
CA LEU A 147 9.20 6.55 4.27
C LEU A 147 8.95 7.82 3.44
N GLU A 148 9.02 7.68 2.12
CA GLU A 148 8.57 8.72 1.20
C GLU A 148 7.05 8.73 1.13
N LYS A 149 6.44 7.54 0.93
CA LYS A 149 4.98 7.37 0.84
C LYS A 149 4.56 5.91 1.01
N LEU A 150 3.26 5.72 1.21
CA LEU A 150 2.58 4.43 1.12
C LEU A 150 1.65 4.45 -0.10
N ILE A 151 1.84 3.52 -1.03
CA ILE A 151 1.03 3.41 -2.24
C ILE A 151 0.09 2.23 -2.08
N SER A 152 -1.23 2.47 -2.18
CA SER A 152 -2.20 1.38 -2.21
C SER A 152 -2.03 0.55 -3.47
N SER A 153 -1.94 -0.77 -3.32
CA SER A 153 -1.88 -1.71 -4.44
C SER A 153 -3.27 -2.13 -4.95
N TYR A 154 -4.34 -1.66 -4.33
CA TYR A 154 -5.72 -2.06 -4.65
C TYR A 154 -6.10 -1.83 -6.12
N ASN A 155 -5.67 -0.72 -6.70
CA ASN A 155 -5.96 -0.33 -8.08
C ASN A 155 -4.74 -0.38 -9.00
N LEU A 156 -3.63 -0.99 -8.58
CA LEU A 156 -2.44 -1.09 -9.42
C LEU A 156 -2.59 -2.22 -10.43
N ASN A 157 -2.42 -1.89 -11.70
CA ASN A 157 -2.31 -2.82 -12.80
C ASN A 157 -0.90 -2.72 -13.37
N PHE A 158 -0.20 -3.83 -13.40
CA PHE A 158 1.16 -3.89 -13.91
C PHE A 158 1.18 -4.52 -15.30
N SER A 159 1.49 -3.74 -16.32
CA SER A 159 1.81 -4.27 -17.64
C SER A 159 3.15 -5.00 -17.59
N GLY A 160 3.22 -6.21 -18.12
CA GLY A 160 4.45 -7.02 -18.14
C GLY A 160 4.49 -8.14 -17.08
N LEU A 161 3.69 -8.09 -16.03
CA LEU A 161 3.50 -9.22 -15.12
C LEU A 161 2.36 -10.10 -15.64
N LYS A 162 2.65 -11.36 -15.96
CA LYS A 162 1.64 -12.34 -16.41
C LYS A 162 0.75 -12.84 -15.29
N THR A 163 1.28 -12.87 -14.08
CA THR A 163 0.60 -13.33 -12.87
C THR A 163 0.79 -12.32 -11.76
N ILE A 164 -0.22 -12.18 -10.91
CA ILE A 164 -0.16 -11.37 -9.69
C ILE A 164 -0.22 -12.34 -8.51
N ASN A 165 0.86 -12.39 -7.76
CA ASN A 165 0.96 -13.24 -6.57
C ASN A 165 0.35 -12.51 -5.39
N ARG A 166 -0.83 -12.98 -4.94
CA ARG A 166 -1.60 -12.39 -3.84
C ARG A 166 -2.05 -13.46 -2.86
N ARG A 167 -2.26 -13.04 -1.64
CA ARG A 167 -2.94 -13.81 -0.60
C ARG A 167 -4.18 -13.05 -0.14
N ASP A 168 -5.34 -13.69 -0.27
CA ASP A 168 -6.59 -13.12 0.22
C ASP A 168 -6.64 -13.12 1.75
N GLY A 169 -7.20 -12.06 2.32
CA GLY A 169 -7.29 -11.93 3.76
C GLY A 169 -7.81 -10.58 4.23
N PHE A 170 -7.62 -10.32 5.51
CA PHE A 170 -7.93 -9.05 6.14
C PHE A 170 -6.76 -8.08 6.00
N GLY A 171 -7.11 -6.82 5.88
CA GLY A 171 -6.18 -5.73 5.72
C GLY A 171 -6.03 -5.25 4.29
N SER A 172 -5.58 -4.04 4.12
CA SER A 172 -5.38 -3.40 2.83
C SER A 172 -3.93 -3.49 2.42
N GLU A 173 -3.70 -3.88 1.17
CA GLU A 173 -2.37 -4.10 0.61
C GLU A 173 -1.76 -2.77 0.14
N PHE A 174 -0.54 -2.52 0.58
CA PHE A 174 0.24 -1.33 0.25
C PHE A 174 1.67 -1.69 -0.16
N VAL A 175 2.31 -0.73 -0.80
CA VAL A 175 3.76 -0.73 -1.00
C VAL A 175 4.33 0.47 -0.25
N ALA A 176 5.24 0.20 0.67
CA ALA A 176 6.04 1.21 1.33
C ALA A 176 7.19 1.62 0.40
N VAL A 177 7.33 2.92 0.16
CA VAL A 177 8.35 3.49 -0.72
C VAL A 177 9.36 4.25 0.11
N PHE A 178 10.62 3.86 0.02
CA PHE A 178 11.74 4.57 0.63
C PHE A 178 12.20 5.73 -0.26
N PRO A 179 12.74 6.81 0.30
CA PRO A 179 13.32 7.89 -0.48
C PRO A 179 14.43 7.37 -1.39
N SER A 180 14.54 7.91 -2.61
CA SER A 180 15.73 7.69 -3.43
C SER A 180 16.92 8.31 -2.72
N SER A 181 18.07 7.64 -2.76
CA SER A 181 19.32 8.25 -2.35
C SER A 181 19.66 9.32 -3.41
N GLU A 182 19.57 10.60 -3.05
CA GLU A 182 19.92 11.73 -3.94
C GLU A 182 21.41 11.74 -4.37
N LYS A 183 22.19 10.75 -3.93
CA LYS A 183 23.63 10.65 -4.14
C LYS A 183 24.06 9.45 -5.00
N GLU A 184 23.17 8.88 -5.77
CA GLU A 184 23.63 8.00 -6.85
C GLU A 184 24.25 8.90 -7.93
N ASP A 185 25.55 9.15 -7.78
CA ASP A 185 26.31 9.83 -8.82
C ASP A 185 26.39 8.87 -10.00
N ILE A 186 25.48 9.07 -10.94
CA ILE A 186 25.32 8.27 -12.18
C ILE A 186 26.65 8.22 -12.97
N ASN A 187 27.60 9.07 -12.62
CA ASN A 187 28.89 9.22 -13.31
C ASN A 187 30.04 8.45 -12.64
N GLU A 188 29.85 7.82 -11.47
CA GLU A 188 30.90 6.98 -10.87
C GLU A 188 30.83 5.56 -11.40
N TYR A 189 31.54 5.31 -12.48
CA TYR A 189 31.66 3.98 -13.08
C TYR A 189 32.73 3.14 -12.37
N ILE A 190 32.43 1.87 -12.09
CA ILE A 190 33.44 0.90 -11.68
C ILE A 190 34.19 0.43 -12.93
N LEU A 191 35.30 1.11 -13.26
CA LEU A 191 36.17 0.71 -14.37
C LEU A 191 37.03 -0.50 -14.00
N ASP A 192 37.34 -0.67 -12.73
CA ASP A 192 38.14 -1.78 -12.20
C ASP A 192 37.47 -2.34 -10.93
N PRO A 193 36.67 -3.39 -11.07
CA PRO A 193 35.96 -3.98 -9.93
C PRO A 193 36.88 -4.58 -8.87
N LEU A 194 38.11 -4.97 -9.23
CA LEU A 194 39.07 -5.57 -8.29
C LEU A 194 39.72 -4.54 -7.38
N ASN A 195 39.85 -3.31 -7.85
CA ASN A 195 40.48 -2.22 -7.12
C ASN A 195 39.47 -1.16 -6.65
N TYR A 196 38.16 -1.43 -6.79
CA TYR A 196 37.11 -0.50 -6.37
C TYR A 196 37.17 -0.30 -4.84
N SER A 197 37.36 0.93 -4.41
CA SER A 197 37.19 1.30 -3.01
C SER A 197 35.90 2.09 -2.80
N TYR A 198 35.14 1.70 -1.77
CA TYR A 198 33.89 2.38 -1.43
C TYR A 198 34.16 3.80 -0.93
N LYS A 199 33.62 4.80 -1.60
CA LYS A 199 33.50 6.14 -1.02
C LYS A 199 32.37 6.13 0.00
N ASN A 200 32.64 6.48 1.23
CA ASN A 200 31.67 6.53 2.34
C ASN A 200 30.94 5.19 2.59
N GLY A 201 31.53 4.06 2.23
CA GLY A 201 30.95 2.73 2.46
C GLY A 201 29.77 2.38 1.54
N VAL A 202 29.47 3.17 0.51
CA VAL A 202 28.38 2.93 -0.45
C VAL A 202 28.94 2.62 -1.83
N ASN A 203 28.47 1.53 -2.43
CA ASN A 203 28.77 1.20 -3.81
C ASN A 203 27.72 1.86 -4.72
N PRO A 204 28.11 2.81 -5.60
CA PRO A 204 27.16 3.54 -6.45
C PRO A 204 26.46 2.66 -7.48
N ASN A 205 26.98 1.48 -7.79
CA ASN A 205 26.37 0.55 -8.75
C ASN A 205 25.41 -0.45 -8.10
N ILE A 206 25.19 -0.35 -6.78
CA ILE A 206 24.20 -1.18 -6.07
C ILE A 206 22.98 -0.31 -5.75
N HIS A 207 21.87 -0.62 -6.41
CA HIS A 207 20.59 0.02 -6.13
C HIS A 207 19.87 -0.74 -5.02
N HIS A 208 19.72 -0.08 -3.86
CA HIS A 208 19.00 -0.66 -2.73
C HIS A 208 17.50 -0.76 -3.01
N ALA A 209 16.86 -1.74 -2.38
CA ALA A 209 15.42 -1.90 -2.48
C ALA A 209 14.68 -0.66 -1.94
N ARG A 210 13.80 -0.10 -2.76
CA ARG A 210 12.95 1.06 -2.39
C ARG A 210 11.51 0.69 -2.11
N TYR A 211 11.08 -0.50 -2.51
CA TYR A 211 9.68 -0.91 -2.48
C TYR A 211 9.51 -2.16 -1.62
N LEU A 212 8.70 -2.06 -0.58
CA LEU A 212 8.37 -3.19 0.28
C LEU A 212 6.86 -3.37 0.38
N ALA A 213 6.40 -4.61 0.31
CA ALA A 213 5.01 -4.91 0.59
C ALA A 213 4.71 -4.65 2.07
N ALA A 214 3.55 -4.04 2.31
CA ALA A 214 3.01 -3.82 3.63
C ALA A 214 1.51 -4.06 3.61
N THR A 215 0.94 -4.57 4.70
CA THR A 215 -0.50 -4.72 4.85
C THR A 215 -0.98 -3.92 6.06
N ILE A 216 -2.00 -3.12 5.84
CA ILE A 216 -2.55 -2.22 6.86
C ILE A 216 -3.87 -2.76 7.38
N VAL A 217 -3.97 -2.87 8.70
CA VAL A 217 -5.19 -3.21 9.42
C VAL A 217 -5.56 -2.07 10.35
N ALA A 218 -6.81 -1.62 10.31
CA ALA A 218 -7.33 -0.58 11.20
C ALA A 218 -8.26 -1.21 12.24
N GLU A 219 -7.97 -1.02 13.51
CA GLU A 219 -8.76 -1.59 14.59
C GLU A 219 -8.97 -0.58 15.73
N PRO A 220 -10.07 -0.69 16.50
CA PRO A 220 -10.28 0.17 17.65
C PRO A 220 -9.20 -0.09 18.71
N LYS A 221 -8.74 0.97 19.38
CA LYS A 221 -7.66 0.86 20.35
C LYS A 221 -8.09 0.14 21.63
N LYS A 222 -9.32 0.36 22.07
CA LYS A 222 -9.85 -0.17 23.35
C LYS A 222 -11.26 -0.73 23.24
N ALA A 223 -12.07 -0.24 22.30
CA ALA A 223 -13.48 -0.61 22.17
C ALA A 223 -13.66 -2.08 21.78
N LYS A 224 -14.65 -2.74 22.38
CA LYS A 224 -14.96 -4.16 22.19
C LYS A 224 -16.39 -4.42 21.71
N THR A 225 -17.33 -3.58 22.14
CA THR A 225 -18.73 -3.70 21.75
C THR A 225 -19.01 -2.95 20.46
N VAL A 226 -20.05 -3.32 19.74
CA VAL A 226 -20.50 -2.65 18.52
C VAL A 226 -20.71 -1.15 18.75
N GLU A 227 -21.37 -0.77 19.85
CA GLU A 227 -21.66 0.63 20.16
C GLU A 227 -20.37 1.42 20.46
N GLU A 228 -19.45 0.84 21.23
CA GLU A 228 -18.15 1.44 21.51
C GLU A 228 -17.36 1.63 20.22
N ILE A 229 -17.25 0.63 19.35
CA ILE A 229 -16.48 0.68 18.10
C ILE A 229 -16.99 1.79 17.17
N ILE A 230 -18.31 1.93 17.07
CA ILE A 230 -18.91 2.96 16.20
C ILE A 230 -18.63 4.38 16.75
N ASN A 231 -18.55 4.55 18.06
CA ASN A 231 -18.42 5.85 18.71
C ASN A 231 -17.01 6.15 19.23
N ASP A 232 -16.08 5.17 19.27
CA ASP A 232 -14.73 5.37 19.78
C ASP A 232 -13.96 6.35 18.88
N PRO A 233 -13.39 7.44 19.44
CA PRO A 233 -12.54 8.35 18.67
C PRO A 233 -11.16 7.75 18.36
N GLU A 234 -10.70 6.71 19.06
CA GLU A 234 -9.34 6.20 18.97
C GLU A 234 -9.26 4.86 18.23
N PHE A 235 -8.55 4.88 17.11
CA PHE A 235 -8.20 3.70 16.32
C PHE A 235 -6.68 3.56 16.23
N VAL A 236 -6.21 2.35 15.91
CA VAL A 236 -4.82 2.07 15.57
C VAL A 236 -4.74 1.48 14.15
N ILE A 237 -3.85 2.03 13.36
CA ILE A 237 -3.43 1.48 12.07
C ILE A 237 -2.19 0.65 12.34
N ARG A 238 -2.29 -0.66 12.19
CA ARG A 238 -1.15 -1.57 12.30
C ARG A 238 -0.63 -1.92 10.94
N VAL A 239 0.68 -1.76 10.76
CA VAL A 239 1.37 -2.06 9.52
C VAL A 239 2.12 -3.38 9.69
N TYR A 240 1.69 -4.39 8.94
CA TYR A 240 2.25 -5.74 8.98
C TYR A 240 3.21 -5.99 7.83
N ASP A 241 4.22 -6.80 8.10
CA ASP A 241 5.10 -7.40 7.10
C ASP A 241 4.46 -8.70 6.57
N PRO A 242 3.89 -8.68 5.35
CA PRO A 242 3.21 -9.84 4.80
C PRO A 242 4.16 -10.98 4.40
N TYR A 243 5.48 -10.71 4.30
CA TYR A 243 6.47 -11.74 4.05
C TYR A 243 6.75 -12.60 5.28
N ARG A 244 6.45 -12.09 6.49
CA ARG A 244 6.71 -12.78 7.77
C ARG A 244 5.46 -13.13 8.54
N THR A 245 4.31 -12.57 8.14
CA THR A 245 3.05 -12.72 8.85
C THR A 245 1.99 -13.25 7.90
N ASP A 246 1.57 -14.49 8.09
CA ASP A 246 0.49 -15.10 7.31
C ASP A 246 -0.88 -14.89 7.94
N ASN A 247 -0.93 -14.82 9.26
CA ASN A 247 -2.16 -14.64 10.04
C ASN A 247 -1.99 -13.55 11.08
N ILE A 248 -3.08 -12.85 11.35
CA ILE A 248 -3.18 -11.82 12.39
C ILE A 248 -4.15 -12.24 13.48
N ASN A 249 -3.93 -11.75 14.69
CA ASN A 249 -4.87 -11.95 15.79
C ASN A 249 -5.75 -10.70 15.91
N VAL A 250 -7.03 -10.84 15.62
CA VAL A 250 -8.03 -9.79 15.79
C VAL A 250 -9.11 -10.30 16.75
N ALA A 251 -9.42 -9.54 17.78
CA ALA A 251 -10.39 -9.91 18.79
C ALA A 251 -10.17 -11.32 19.40
N GLY A 252 -8.90 -11.74 19.57
CA GLY A 252 -8.52 -13.01 20.15
C GLY A 252 -8.56 -14.21 19.20
N LYS A 253 -8.79 -14.01 17.90
CA LYS A 253 -8.84 -15.08 16.88
C LYS A 253 -7.86 -14.81 15.74
N GLN A 254 -7.41 -15.90 15.11
CA GLN A 254 -6.49 -15.84 13.97
C GLN A 254 -7.25 -15.73 12.66
N TYR A 255 -6.82 -14.78 11.81
CA TYR A 255 -7.35 -14.55 10.47
C TYR A 255 -6.23 -14.42 9.46
N PRO A 256 -6.40 -14.87 8.21
CA PRO A 256 -5.41 -14.69 7.18
C PRO A 256 -5.20 -13.20 6.89
N LEU A 257 -3.94 -12.80 6.75
CA LEU A 257 -3.53 -11.44 6.37
C LEU A 257 -3.48 -11.33 4.84
N ALA A 258 -4.12 -10.31 4.29
CA ALA A 258 -4.00 -10.00 2.86
C ALA A 258 -2.57 -9.61 2.50
N ALA A 259 -2.14 -9.97 1.29
CA ALA A 259 -0.82 -9.61 0.79
C ALA A 259 -0.79 -9.49 -0.74
N ASN A 260 0.02 -8.57 -1.26
CA ASN A 260 0.35 -8.48 -2.66
C ASN A 260 1.87 -8.49 -2.83
N PHE A 261 2.41 -9.64 -3.21
CA PHE A 261 3.85 -9.86 -3.35
C PHE A 261 4.40 -9.34 -4.69
N SER A 262 3.54 -9.16 -5.69
CA SER A 262 3.92 -8.65 -7.01
C SER A 262 3.97 -7.12 -7.09
N ALA A 263 3.23 -6.40 -6.23
CA ALA A 263 3.11 -4.95 -6.30
C ALA A 263 4.44 -4.19 -6.09
N PRO A 264 5.31 -4.55 -5.13
CA PRO A 264 6.62 -3.90 -4.99
C PRO A 264 7.48 -4.04 -6.24
N TYR A 265 7.51 -5.24 -6.82
CA TYR A 265 8.26 -5.51 -8.04
C TYR A 265 7.69 -4.79 -9.25
N GLY A 266 6.37 -4.74 -9.39
CA GLY A 266 5.70 -4.01 -10.44
C GLY A 266 5.98 -2.50 -10.39
N LEU A 267 6.01 -1.89 -9.21
CA LEU A 267 6.40 -0.48 -9.04
C LEU A 267 7.88 -0.25 -9.37
N TRP A 268 8.76 -1.16 -8.95
CA TRP A 268 10.18 -1.10 -9.30
C TRP A 268 10.38 -1.15 -10.83
N LEU A 269 9.68 -2.04 -11.54
CA LEU A 269 9.73 -2.12 -13.00
C LEU A 269 9.25 -0.83 -13.67
N ALA A 270 8.16 -0.24 -13.16
CA ALA A 270 7.59 0.99 -13.68
C ALA A 270 8.53 2.20 -13.47
N GLU A 271 9.19 2.30 -12.33
CA GLU A 271 10.14 3.38 -12.06
C GLU A 271 11.38 3.31 -12.96
N ASN A 272 11.89 2.11 -13.19
CA ASN A 272 13.11 1.92 -13.97
C ASN A 272 12.86 1.88 -15.49
N ASN A 273 11.60 2.05 -15.96
CA ASN A 273 11.20 2.05 -17.38
C ASN A 273 11.76 0.85 -18.18
N LEU A 274 11.92 -0.30 -17.55
CA LEU A 274 12.65 -1.42 -18.12
C LEU A 274 12.03 -1.93 -19.44
N GLY A 275 10.70 -1.89 -19.59
CA GLY A 275 10.04 -2.28 -20.83
C GLY A 275 10.39 -1.40 -22.04
N VAL A 276 10.74 -0.13 -21.83
CA VAL A 276 11.14 0.81 -22.89
C VAL A 276 12.65 0.71 -23.16
N ALA A 277 13.46 0.48 -22.11
CA ALA A 277 14.91 0.40 -22.22
C ALA A 277 15.36 -0.77 -23.10
N ALA A 278 14.68 -1.94 -23.01
CA ALA A 278 14.96 -3.09 -23.85
C ALA A 278 14.77 -2.79 -25.34
N TYR A 279 13.69 -2.06 -25.67
CA TYR A 279 13.42 -1.71 -27.08
C TYR A 279 14.44 -0.67 -27.61
N LEU A 280 14.78 0.34 -26.81
CA LEU A 280 15.76 1.35 -27.18
C LEU A 280 17.18 0.78 -27.31
N SER A 281 17.57 -0.16 -26.48
CA SER A 281 18.89 -0.82 -26.57
C SER A 281 19.07 -1.65 -27.83
N LEU A 282 17.98 -2.10 -28.45
CA LEU A 282 18.00 -2.81 -29.73
C LEU A 282 18.14 -1.87 -30.94
N ILE A 283 17.69 -0.62 -30.81
CA ILE A 283 17.66 0.37 -31.90
C ILE A 283 18.90 1.26 -31.92
N ASP A 284 19.41 1.62 -30.75
CA ASP A 284 20.52 2.59 -30.62
C ASP A 284 21.73 1.96 -29.93
N ARG A 285 22.46 1.15 -30.71
CA ARG A 285 23.65 0.41 -30.22
C ARG A 285 24.84 1.30 -29.82
N ASP A 286 24.84 2.57 -30.24
CA ASP A 286 26.04 3.42 -30.13
C ASP A 286 26.00 4.42 -28.98
N GLN A 287 24.87 4.62 -28.27
CA GLN A 287 24.76 5.74 -27.34
C GLN A 287 24.63 5.35 -25.86
N HIS A 288 24.25 4.13 -25.47
CA HIS A 288 24.12 3.78 -24.07
C HIS A 288 24.64 2.38 -23.75
N LEU A 289 25.96 2.26 -23.64
CA LEU A 289 26.54 1.24 -22.78
C LEU A 289 26.08 1.56 -21.35
N THR A 290 24.95 1.03 -20.97
CA THR A 290 24.52 1.05 -19.58
C THR A 290 25.59 0.32 -18.78
N MET A 291 26.23 1.04 -17.88
CA MET A 291 27.24 0.46 -17.00
C MET A 291 26.62 -0.65 -16.16
N PRO A 292 27.40 -1.64 -15.72
CA PRO A 292 26.91 -2.73 -14.90
C PRO A 292 26.26 -2.21 -13.62
N HIS A 293 25.01 -2.62 -13.36
CA HIS A 293 24.27 -2.31 -12.15
C HIS A 293 23.79 -3.57 -11.46
N LEU A 294 23.80 -3.57 -10.14
CA LEU A 294 23.19 -4.60 -9.32
C LEU A 294 21.95 -4.02 -8.63
N TYR A 295 20.80 -4.59 -8.91
CA TYR A 295 19.53 -4.17 -8.30
C TYR A 295 19.15 -5.14 -7.19
N MET A 296 18.91 -4.63 -6.00
CA MET A 296 18.34 -5.39 -4.89
C MET A 296 16.83 -5.17 -4.87
N LEU A 297 16.07 -6.25 -4.84
CA LEU A 297 14.61 -6.21 -4.85
C LEU A 297 13.99 -6.22 -3.45
N GLU A 298 14.77 -6.63 -2.45
CA GLU A 298 14.44 -6.52 -1.04
C GLU A 298 15.69 -6.14 -0.23
N PRO A 299 15.55 -5.60 1.00
CA PRO A 299 16.69 -5.32 1.84
C PRO A 299 17.48 -6.58 2.17
N TYR A 300 18.81 -6.48 2.17
CA TYR A 300 19.69 -7.59 2.45
C TYR A 300 19.34 -8.29 3.77
N ASN A 301 19.21 -9.60 3.71
CA ASN A 301 18.97 -10.46 4.86
C ASN A 301 20.07 -11.55 4.94
N PRO A 302 20.95 -11.53 5.96
CA PRO A 302 22.05 -12.50 6.08
C PRO A 302 21.58 -13.94 6.28
N ASN A 303 20.31 -14.17 6.61
CA ASN A 303 19.74 -15.51 6.79
C ASN A 303 19.16 -16.09 5.49
N LYS A 304 19.14 -15.34 4.41
CA LYS A 304 18.68 -15.80 3.09
C LYS A 304 19.86 -16.05 2.16
N LYS A 305 19.68 -16.98 1.24
CA LYS A 305 20.62 -17.20 0.15
C LYS A 305 20.37 -16.21 -0.98
N ILE A 306 21.45 -15.76 -1.62
CA ILE A 306 21.35 -14.77 -2.71
C ILE A 306 21.17 -15.53 -4.04
N ILE A 307 20.17 -15.11 -4.82
CA ILE A 307 20.03 -15.47 -6.23
C ILE A 307 20.49 -14.27 -7.06
N VAL A 308 21.57 -14.47 -7.83
CA VAL A 308 22.05 -13.44 -8.76
C VAL A 308 21.60 -13.79 -10.16
N LEU A 309 20.79 -12.92 -10.76
CA LEU A 309 20.29 -13.07 -12.14
C LEU A 309 21.13 -12.21 -13.07
N VAL A 310 21.86 -12.86 -13.99
CA VAL A 310 22.77 -12.19 -14.94
C VAL A 310 22.20 -12.38 -16.35
N HIS A 311 21.90 -11.27 -17.04
CA HIS A 311 21.44 -11.31 -18.42
C HIS A 311 22.61 -11.29 -19.43
N GLY A 312 22.37 -11.76 -20.63
CA GLY A 312 23.39 -11.82 -21.71
C GLY A 312 23.64 -10.47 -22.38
N LEU A 313 24.67 -10.41 -23.24
CA LEU A 313 25.14 -9.19 -23.90
C LEU A 313 24.07 -8.48 -24.75
N ALA A 314 23.16 -9.21 -25.36
CA ALA A 314 22.06 -8.65 -26.17
C ALA A 314 20.70 -8.80 -25.47
N SER A 315 20.69 -8.77 -24.15
CA SER A 315 19.50 -8.91 -23.30
C SER A 315 19.47 -7.81 -22.25
N SER A 316 18.46 -7.83 -21.41
CA SER A 316 18.20 -6.83 -20.37
C SER A 316 17.60 -7.50 -19.13
N PRO A 317 17.51 -6.81 -17.99
CA PRO A 317 16.91 -7.35 -16.77
C PRO A 317 15.47 -7.87 -16.95
N GLU A 318 14.73 -7.39 -17.97
CA GLU A 318 13.39 -7.88 -18.28
C GLU A 318 13.32 -9.37 -18.64
N ALA A 319 14.42 -9.97 -19.07
CA ALA A 319 14.47 -11.41 -19.33
C ALA A 319 14.10 -12.24 -18.07
N TRP A 320 14.27 -11.65 -16.89
CA TRP A 320 14.05 -12.30 -15.60
C TRP A 320 12.73 -11.96 -14.92
N ILE A 321 11.87 -11.10 -15.54
CA ILE A 321 10.63 -10.60 -14.91
C ILE A 321 9.74 -11.73 -14.39
N ALA A 322 9.49 -12.74 -15.22
CA ALA A 322 8.60 -13.85 -14.83
C ALA A 322 9.21 -14.68 -13.69
N LEU A 323 10.49 -15.07 -13.83
CA LEU A 323 11.19 -15.84 -12.80
C LEU A 323 11.25 -15.09 -11.48
N THR A 324 11.61 -13.82 -11.51
CA THR A 324 11.68 -12.98 -10.30
C THR A 324 10.33 -12.88 -9.61
N ASN A 325 9.26 -12.62 -10.36
CA ASN A 325 7.91 -12.55 -9.83
C ASN A 325 7.46 -13.86 -9.19
N ASP A 326 7.80 -15.00 -9.80
CA ASP A 326 7.46 -16.33 -9.29
C ASP A 326 8.25 -16.65 -8.01
N VAL A 327 9.55 -16.34 -7.98
CA VAL A 327 10.39 -16.52 -6.77
C VAL A 327 9.86 -15.67 -5.61
N MET A 328 9.52 -14.41 -5.85
CA MET A 328 8.98 -13.51 -4.82
C MET A 328 7.56 -13.90 -4.39
N GLY A 329 6.79 -14.53 -5.27
CA GLY A 329 5.44 -15.02 -4.98
C GLY A 329 5.38 -16.34 -4.23
N ASP A 330 6.36 -17.21 -4.39
CA ASP A 330 6.42 -18.52 -3.71
C ASP A 330 6.92 -18.35 -2.27
N THR A 331 6.17 -18.89 -1.30
CA THR A 331 6.50 -18.73 0.13
C THR A 331 7.83 -19.37 0.48
N VAL A 332 8.12 -20.57 -0.01
CA VAL A 332 9.34 -21.30 0.33
C VAL A 332 10.55 -20.63 -0.29
N LEU A 333 10.45 -20.22 -1.56
CA LEU A 333 11.54 -19.53 -2.25
C LEU A 333 11.79 -18.17 -1.62
N ARG A 334 10.76 -17.37 -1.41
CA ARG A 334 10.86 -16.05 -0.79
C ARG A 334 11.46 -16.08 0.61
N ASP A 335 11.14 -17.08 1.43
CA ASP A 335 11.64 -17.17 2.80
C ASP A 335 13.11 -17.58 2.87
N ASN A 336 13.62 -18.27 1.86
CA ASN A 336 14.98 -18.81 1.84
C ASN A 336 15.93 -18.05 0.91
N TYR A 337 15.43 -17.30 -0.05
CA TYR A 337 16.23 -16.62 -1.07
C TYR A 337 15.87 -15.13 -1.17
N GLN A 338 16.84 -14.35 -1.61
CA GLN A 338 16.72 -12.93 -1.92
C GLN A 338 17.43 -12.57 -3.21
#